data_c1361144808968d8d1aa558a7c9fa3cf
#
_entry.id   c1361144808968d8d1aa558a7c9fa3cf
#
_cell.length_a   1.000
_cell.length_b   1.000
_cell.length_c   1.000
_cell.angle_alpha   90.00
_cell.angle_beta   90.00
_cell.angle_gamma   90.00
#
_symmetry.space_group_name_H-M   'P 1'
#
loop_
_entity.id
_entity.type
_entity.pdbx_description
1 polymer ?
#
loop_
_entity_poly.entity_id
_entity_poly.type
_entity_poly.pdbx_seq_one_letter_code
_entity_poly.pdbx_strand_id
1 'polypeptide(L)'
;MSRLAVIGGGPAGMMAACTAAAQDIDVILLEKNEKLGKKLYITGKGRCNLTNNTDITGLMFHVISNPRFLHSAFSAMDGADLMAFFEGKNVPLKTERGGRVFPVSDKAGDITHALKSCLYEAGVKIMLNCTVQGLAVREHVLTSKDIQQGSKGAASPYIIHTNNTAIQADAVIIATGGLSYPSTGSTGDGYLWAKSMGHVIAPTYPSLVPLQASEPWLSALSGLSLKNVRCTARVSKTVIYEETGEMMFTPTGITGPIILRASAYLADKLPAQPVITIDLKPGLTPEQLDTRILRDFATHQNKDFANALDGLLPQRLIQTIISLSAIPPTKKIHAITRAERQNLVHLLKNLTIRPTCSAGYKEAVITKGGISTREVNPSTLMSKRASGLFFAGEVLDVDALTGGYNMQIAFSTGYLAGLSAAKLLRM
;
A
#
# COMPACT_ATOMS: atom_id res chain seq x y z
N MET A 1 -34.54 15.65 3.83
CA MET A 1 -33.79 14.50 3.23
C MET A 1 -32.66 14.14 4.17
N SER A 2 -32.46 12.84 4.37
CA SER A 2 -31.35 12.37 5.20
C SER A 2 -30.01 12.67 4.48
N ARG A 3 -29.02 13.17 5.21
CA ARG A 3 -27.73 13.61 4.69
C ARG A 3 -26.61 12.64 5.05
N LEU A 4 -25.82 12.28 4.07
CA LEU A 4 -24.55 11.57 4.23
C LEU A 4 -23.37 12.54 4.06
N ALA A 5 -22.48 12.56 5.04
CA ALA A 5 -21.18 13.23 4.89
C ALA A 5 -20.08 12.21 4.60
N VAL A 6 -19.30 12.43 3.56
CA VAL A 6 -18.09 11.65 3.23
C VAL A 6 -16.88 12.52 3.49
N ILE A 7 -15.97 12.08 4.35
CA ILE A 7 -14.76 12.82 4.75
C ILE A 7 -13.54 12.20 4.06
N GLY A 8 -12.96 12.95 3.12
CA GLY A 8 -11.82 12.57 2.31
C GLY A 8 -12.18 12.32 0.85
N GLY A 9 -11.64 13.16 -0.03
CA GLY A 9 -11.84 13.12 -1.49
C GLY A 9 -10.84 12.22 -2.23
N GLY A 10 -10.38 11.13 -1.58
CA GLY A 10 -9.58 10.08 -2.21
C GLY A 10 -10.43 9.07 -2.99
N PRO A 11 -9.82 8.01 -3.57
CA PRO A 11 -10.55 7.03 -4.38
C PRO A 11 -11.70 6.36 -3.60
N ALA A 12 -11.49 6.00 -2.33
CA ALA A 12 -12.53 5.39 -1.49
C ALA A 12 -13.70 6.36 -1.26
N GLY A 13 -13.40 7.61 -0.88
CA GLY A 13 -14.44 8.60 -0.58
C GLY A 13 -15.21 9.06 -1.83
N MET A 14 -14.51 9.25 -2.97
CA MET A 14 -15.19 9.58 -4.23
C MET A 14 -16.11 8.44 -4.68
N MET A 15 -15.68 7.19 -4.61
CA MET A 15 -16.51 6.03 -4.94
C MET A 15 -17.70 5.93 -3.98
N ALA A 16 -17.48 6.08 -2.66
CA ALA A 16 -18.57 6.05 -1.69
C ALA A 16 -19.63 7.13 -1.93
N ALA A 17 -19.18 8.35 -2.21
CA ALA A 17 -20.07 9.47 -2.50
C ALA A 17 -20.87 9.26 -3.79
N CYS A 18 -20.23 8.82 -4.88
CA CYS A 18 -20.90 8.48 -6.14
C CYS A 18 -21.97 7.40 -5.91
N THR A 19 -21.59 6.31 -5.21
CA THR A 19 -22.49 5.17 -4.98
C THR A 19 -23.69 5.56 -4.14
N ALA A 20 -23.49 6.33 -3.07
CA ALA A 20 -24.58 6.77 -2.21
C ALA A 20 -25.52 7.77 -2.90
N ALA A 21 -24.97 8.74 -3.64
CA ALA A 21 -25.77 9.73 -4.35
C ALA A 21 -26.60 9.10 -5.48
N ALA A 22 -26.10 8.07 -6.15
CA ALA A 22 -26.87 7.28 -7.12
C ALA A 22 -28.06 6.54 -6.51
N GLN A 23 -28.21 6.56 -5.18
CA GLN A 23 -29.35 6.03 -4.43
C GLN A 23 -30.26 7.14 -3.88
N ASP A 24 -30.28 8.34 -4.49
CA ASP A 24 -31.11 9.50 -4.12
C ASP A 24 -30.87 10.00 -2.68
N ILE A 25 -29.65 9.91 -2.17
CA ILE A 25 -29.25 10.46 -0.88
C ILE A 25 -28.59 11.82 -1.06
N ASP A 26 -28.90 12.78 -0.17
CA ASP A 26 -28.19 14.08 -0.09
C ASP A 26 -26.76 13.83 0.41
N VAL A 27 -25.76 13.92 -0.48
CA VAL A 27 -24.37 13.63 -0.18
C VAL A 27 -23.51 14.89 -0.23
N ILE A 28 -22.75 15.10 0.85
CA ILE A 28 -21.70 16.11 0.93
C ILE A 28 -20.32 15.44 1.06
N LEU A 29 -19.40 15.79 0.15
CA LEU A 29 -18.02 15.31 0.15
C LEU A 29 -17.08 16.41 0.64
N LEU A 30 -16.37 16.16 1.74
CA LEU A 30 -15.46 17.09 2.39
C LEU A 30 -14.01 16.71 2.08
N GLU A 31 -13.26 17.62 1.47
CA GLU A 31 -11.85 17.44 1.14
C GLU A 31 -11.03 18.63 1.63
N LYS A 32 -9.98 18.37 2.40
CA LYS A 32 -9.12 19.43 2.96
C LYS A 32 -8.19 20.09 1.95
N ASN A 33 -7.89 19.41 0.85
CA ASN A 33 -7.05 19.94 -0.21
C ASN A 33 -7.85 20.78 -1.22
N GLU A 34 -7.12 21.48 -2.08
CA GLU A 34 -7.63 22.30 -3.19
C GLU A 34 -8.20 21.45 -4.35
N LYS A 35 -7.99 20.12 -4.34
CA LYS A 35 -8.47 19.21 -5.38
C LYS A 35 -8.70 17.80 -4.85
N LEU A 36 -9.64 17.10 -5.49
CA LEU A 36 -9.91 15.68 -5.23
C LEU A 36 -8.80 14.80 -5.80
N GLY A 37 -8.61 13.63 -5.18
CA GLY A 37 -7.76 12.56 -5.70
C GLY A 37 -6.26 12.85 -5.67
N LYS A 38 -5.77 13.73 -4.80
CA LYS A 38 -4.37 14.19 -4.80
C LYS A 38 -3.36 13.05 -4.73
N LYS A 39 -3.60 12.03 -3.88
CA LYS A 39 -2.75 10.83 -3.81
C LYS A 39 -2.92 9.95 -5.06
N LEU A 40 -4.11 9.88 -5.66
CA LEU A 40 -4.37 9.08 -6.86
C LEU A 40 -3.50 9.51 -8.04
N TYR A 41 -3.27 10.83 -8.22
CA TYR A 41 -2.41 11.36 -9.28
C TYR A 41 -0.97 10.86 -9.25
N ILE A 42 -0.45 10.45 -8.11
CA ILE A 42 0.94 9.95 -7.97
C ILE A 42 1.04 8.43 -7.99
N THR A 43 -0.09 7.72 -7.91
CA THR A 43 -0.10 6.24 -7.94
C THR A 43 0.39 5.71 -9.28
N GLY A 44 1.06 4.55 -9.25
CA GLY A 44 1.60 3.94 -10.45
C GLY A 44 2.55 4.85 -11.26
N LYS A 45 3.28 5.74 -10.60
CA LYS A 45 4.15 6.76 -11.22
C LYS A 45 3.37 7.72 -12.13
N GLY A 46 2.20 8.14 -11.70
CA GLY A 46 1.33 9.05 -12.45
C GLY A 46 0.38 8.37 -13.44
N ARG A 47 0.44 7.02 -13.55
CA ARG A 47 -0.36 6.23 -14.49
C ARG A 47 -1.66 5.69 -13.87
N CYS A 48 -1.76 5.60 -12.55
CA CYS A 48 -2.82 4.95 -11.79
C CYS A 48 -2.95 3.44 -12.09
N ASN A 49 -2.25 2.59 -11.33
CA ASN A 49 -2.54 1.16 -11.33
C ASN A 49 -3.86 0.91 -10.60
N LEU A 50 -4.95 0.87 -11.37
CA LEU A 50 -6.34 0.94 -10.90
C LEU A 50 -6.75 -0.28 -10.10
N THR A 51 -6.44 -1.46 -10.63
CA THR A 51 -6.74 -2.78 -10.06
C THR A 51 -5.78 -3.83 -10.60
N ASN A 52 -6.05 -5.08 -10.26
CA ASN A 52 -5.44 -6.25 -10.88
C ASN A 52 -6.53 -7.09 -11.57
N ASN A 53 -6.29 -7.50 -12.79
CA ASN A 53 -7.18 -8.37 -13.55
C ASN A 53 -7.05 -9.82 -13.07
N THR A 54 -7.63 -10.10 -11.91
CA THR A 54 -7.68 -11.41 -11.26
C THR A 54 -9.04 -11.55 -10.55
N ASP A 55 -9.41 -12.78 -10.22
CA ASP A 55 -10.62 -13.07 -9.46
C ASP A 55 -10.50 -12.65 -7.98
N ILE A 56 -11.60 -12.79 -7.23
CA ILE A 56 -11.63 -12.43 -5.78
C ILE A 56 -10.58 -13.23 -5.00
N THR A 57 -10.34 -14.50 -5.36
CA THR A 57 -9.33 -15.35 -4.70
C THR A 57 -7.93 -14.77 -4.88
N GLY A 58 -7.61 -14.36 -6.11
CA GLY A 58 -6.34 -13.69 -6.42
C GLY A 58 -6.21 -12.32 -5.74
N LEU A 59 -7.29 -11.52 -5.64
CA LEU A 59 -7.30 -10.29 -4.88
C LEU A 59 -6.98 -10.56 -3.40
N MET A 60 -7.69 -11.52 -2.78
CA MET A 60 -7.53 -11.91 -1.38
C MET A 60 -6.12 -12.43 -1.07
N PHE A 61 -5.52 -13.19 -2.00
CA PHE A 61 -4.17 -13.75 -1.84
C PHE A 61 -3.08 -12.68 -1.67
N HIS A 62 -3.28 -11.50 -2.25
CA HIS A 62 -2.31 -10.41 -2.19
C HIS A 62 -2.56 -9.41 -1.04
N VAL A 63 -3.64 -9.59 -0.28
CA VAL A 63 -3.88 -8.83 0.95
C VAL A 63 -3.05 -9.41 2.09
N ILE A 64 -2.28 -8.57 2.77
CA ILE A 64 -1.37 -8.99 3.85
C ILE A 64 -2.09 -8.99 5.19
N SER A 65 -2.78 -7.88 5.49
CA SER A 65 -3.47 -7.71 6.78
C SER A 65 -4.97 -7.90 6.62
N ASN A 66 -5.55 -8.76 7.45
CA ASN A 66 -6.99 -8.99 7.56
C ASN A 66 -7.73 -9.33 6.24
N PRO A 67 -7.23 -10.22 5.36
CA PRO A 67 -7.84 -10.48 4.05
C PRO A 67 -9.32 -10.86 4.15
N ARG A 68 -9.72 -11.71 5.10
CA ARG A 68 -11.10 -12.17 5.25
C ARG A 68 -12.11 -11.05 5.47
N PHE A 69 -11.68 -9.93 6.04
CA PHE A 69 -12.52 -8.74 6.23
C PHE A 69 -13.00 -8.14 4.91
N LEU A 70 -12.22 -8.25 3.85
CA LEU A 70 -12.50 -7.65 2.54
C LEU A 70 -13.41 -8.49 1.64
N HIS A 71 -13.77 -9.71 2.03
CA HIS A 71 -14.56 -10.60 1.18
C HIS A 71 -15.87 -9.94 0.68
N SER A 72 -16.64 -9.34 1.58
CA SER A 72 -17.90 -8.67 1.19
C SER A 72 -17.67 -7.45 0.30
N ALA A 73 -16.60 -6.70 0.54
CA ALA A 73 -16.26 -5.55 -0.30
C ALA A 73 -15.86 -5.99 -1.72
N PHE A 74 -15.03 -7.02 -1.86
CA PHE A 74 -14.66 -7.57 -3.17
C PHE A 74 -15.82 -8.27 -3.87
N SER A 75 -16.77 -8.88 -3.12
CA SER A 75 -17.99 -9.45 -3.70
C SER A 75 -18.98 -8.38 -4.15
N ALA A 76 -18.95 -7.17 -3.57
CA ALA A 76 -19.78 -6.06 -3.98
C ALA A 76 -19.24 -5.31 -5.19
N MET A 77 -17.91 -5.26 -5.35
CA MET A 77 -17.21 -4.63 -6.48
C MET A 77 -15.84 -5.28 -6.63
N ASP A 78 -15.70 -6.23 -7.51
CA ASP A 78 -14.43 -6.89 -7.82
C ASP A 78 -13.60 -6.14 -8.88
N GLY A 79 -12.53 -6.78 -9.39
CA GLY A 79 -11.67 -6.18 -10.42
C GLY A 79 -12.38 -5.99 -11.75
N ALA A 80 -13.25 -6.92 -12.13
CA ALA A 80 -14.02 -6.86 -13.38
C ALA A 80 -15.09 -5.77 -13.30
N ASP A 81 -15.82 -5.69 -12.18
CA ASP A 81 -16.83 -4.65 -11.94
C ASP A 81 -16.18 -3.24 -11.97
N LEU A 82 -15.00 -3.11 -11.33
CA LEU A 82 -14.28 -1.84 -11.32
C LEU A 82 -13.80 -1.44 -12.72
N MET A 83 -13.31 -2.39 -13.52
CA MET A 83 -12.96 -2.13 -14.92
C MET A 83 -14.19 -1.69 -15.72
N ALA A 84 -15.30 -2.43 -15.63
CA ALA A 84 -16.55 -2.09 -16.30
C ALA A 84 -17.08 -0.72 -15.90
N PHE A 85 -16.96 -0.33 -14.62
CA PHE A 85 -17.35 1.00 -14.14
C PHE A 85 -16.57 2.11 -14.87
N PHE A 86 -15.25 2.02 -14.98
CA PHE A 86 -14.44 3.05 -15.64
C PHE A 86 -14.60 3.04 -17.17
N GLU A 87 -14.70 1.88 -17.79
CA GLU A 87 -14.97 1.75 -19.23
C GLU A 87 -16.35 2.33 -19.58
N GLY A 88 -17.37 2.10 -18.74
CA GLY A 88 -18.68 2.74 -18.84
C GLY A 88 -18.67 4.27 -18.67
N LYS A 89 -17.60 4.83 -18.10
CA LYS A 89 -17.34 6.28 -18.01
C LYS A 89 -16.37 6.77 -19.10
N ASN A 90 -16.24 6.01 -20.20
CA ASN A 90 -15.39 6.33 -21.35
C ASN A 90 -13.89 6.43 -21.02
N VAL A 91 -13.41 5.67 -20.04
CA VAL A 91 -11.98 5.51 -19.75
C VAL A 91 -11.53 4.12 -20.23
N PRO A 92 -10.94 4.00 -21.43
CA PRO A 92 -10.46 2.72 -21.93
C PRO A 92 -9.28 2.23 -21.08
N LEU A 93 -9.30 0.93 -20.74
CA LEU A 93 -8.34 0.29 -19.88
C LEU A 93 -7.46 -0.70 -20.64
N LYS A 94 -6.27 -0.95 -20.12
CA LYS A 94 -5.34 -1.99 -20.59
C LYS A 94 -4.80 -2.80 -19.44
N THR A 95 -4.63 -4.11 -19.66
CA THR A 95 -3.98 -5.01 -18.72
C THR A 95 -2.53 -5.25 -19.15
N GLU A 96 -1.60 -5.01 -18.24
CA GLU A 96 -0.16 -5.24 -18.43
C GLU A 96 0.31 -6.52 -17.70
N ARG A 97 1.58 -6.88 -17.92
CA ARG A 97 2.21 -8.04 -17.27
C ARG A 97 1.93 -8.07 -15.76
N GLY A 98 1.54 -9.23 -15.24
CA GLY A 98 1.18 -9.43 -13.84
C GLY A 98 -0.23 -8.95 -13.49
N GLY A 99 -1.12 -8.85 -14.48
CA GLY A 99 -2.53 -8.50 -14.28
C GLY A 99 -2.79 -7.04 -13.94
N ARG A 100 -1.78 -6.18 -13.99
CA ARG A 100 -1.91 -4.76 -13.61
C ARG A 100 -2.76 -3.99 -14.62
N VAL A 101 -3.78 -3.29 -14.14
CA VAL A 101 -4.70 -2.53 -14.98
C VAL A 101 -4.41 -1.03 -14.92
N PHE A 102 -4.30 -0.40 -16.09
CA PHE A 102 -4.04 1.03 -16.25
C PHE A 102 -5.00 1.64 -17.28
N PRO A 103 -5.27 2.96 -17.24
CA PRO A 103 -5.88 3.63 -18.38
C PRO A 103 -4.96 3.54 -19.59
N VAL A 104 -5.53 3.39 -20.79
CA VAL A 104 -4.77 3.33 -22.06
C VAL A 104 -3.91 4.58 -22.26
N SER A 105 -4.39 5.73 -21.79
CA SER A 105 -3.68 7.02 -21.85
C SER A 105 -2.42 7.09 -20.97
N ASP A 106 -2.25 6.16 -20.02
CA ASP A 106 -1.22 6.22 -18.97
C ASP A 106 -1.31 7.47 -18.08
N LYS A 107 -2.51 8.07 -17.93
CA LYS A 107 -2.72 9.27 -17.12
C LYS A 107 -3.69 9.00 -15.97
N ALA A 108 -3.23 9.11 -14.73
CA ALA A 108 -4.07 9.02 -13.52
C ALA A 108 -5.18 10.10 -13.51
N GLY A 109 -4.99 11.18 -14.25
CA GLY A 109 -5.97 12.24 -14.42
C GLY A 109 -7.29 11.76 -14.97
N ASP A 110 -7.31 10.81 -15.91
CA ASP A 110 -8.53 10.31 -16.54
C ASP A 110 -9.40 9.55 -15.53
N ILE A 111 -8.81 8.76 -14.67
CA ILE A 111 -9.51 8.09 -13.57
C ILE A 111 -10.12 9.11 -12.60
N THR A 112 -9.36 10.14 -12.24
CA THR A 112 -9.86 11.19 -11.34
C THR A 112 -10.96 12.02 -12.01
N HIS A 113 -10.84 12.27 -13.31
CA HIS A 113 -11.86 13.02 -14.08
C HIS A 113 -13.17 12.23 -14.15
N ALA A 114 -13.11 10.94 -14.46
CA ALA A 114 -14.30 10.07 -14.49
C ALA A 114 -15.04 10.04 -13.13
N LEU A 115 -14.29 9.94 -12.02
CA LEU A 115 -14.90 10.01 -10.67
C LEU A 115 -15.52 11.39 -10.40
N LYS A 116 -14.87 12.48 -10.79
CA LYS A 116 -15.42 13.82 -10.64
C LYS A 116 -16.71 14.01 -11.45
N SER A 117 -16.74 13.56 -12.71
CA SER A 117 -17.93 13.59 -13.54
C SER A 117 -19.08 12.83 -12.88
N CYS A 118 -18.79 11.62 -12.35
CA CYS A 118 -19.78 10.84 -11.60
C CYS A 118 -20.34 11.61 -10.39
N LEU A 119 -19.50 12.30 -9.61
CA LEU A 119 -19.94 13.11 -8.48
C LEU A 119 -20.84 14.28 -8.89
N TYR A 120 -20.48 14.98 -9.96
CA TYR A 120 -21.28 16.10 -10.49
C TYR A 120 -22.61 15.63 -11.08
N GLU A 121 -22.60 14.56 -11.88
CA GLU A 121 -23.80 13.96 -12.46
C GLU A 121 -24.78 13.48 -11.38
N ALA A 122 -24.26 12.94 -10.26
CA ALA A 122 -25.06 12.49 -9.14
C ALA A 122 -25.47 13.62 -8.16
N GLY A 123 -25.10 14.88 -8.43
CA GLY A 123 -25.50 16.03 -7.61
C GLY A 123 -24.79 16.11 -6.25
N VAL A 124 -23.62 15.48 -6.09
CA VAL A 124 -22.85 15.51 -4.83
C VAL A 124 -22.34 16.93 -4.55
N LYS A 125 -22.61 17.44 -3.36
CA LYS A 125 -22.03 18.70 -2.90
C LYS A 125 -20.58 18.53 -2.50
N ILE A 126 -19.66 19.07 -3.28
CA ILE A 126 -18.21 18.96 -3.02
C ILE A 126 -17.73 20.23 -2.31
N MET A 127 -17.04 20.06 -1.17
CA MET A 127 -16.39 21.14 -0.44
C MET A 127 -14.88 20.89 -0.39
N LEU A 128 -14.14 21.64 -1.21
CA LEU A 128 -12.67 21.69 -1.20
C LEU A 128 -12.15 22.68 -0.17
N ASN A 129 -10.87 22.59 0.21
CA ASN A 129 -10.26 23.41 1.27
C ASN A 129 -11.07 23.36 2.58
N CYS A 130 -11.79 22.26 2.79
CA CYS A 130 -12.64 22.04 3.95
C CYS A 130 -11.98 21.03 4.89
N THR A 131 -11.25 21.55 5.87
CA THR A 131 -10.57 20.73 6.87
C THR A 131 -11.51 20.39 8.00
N VAL A 132 -11.81 19.10 8.17
CA VAL A 132 -12.53 18.62 9.34
C VAL A 132 -11.59 18.65 10.54
N GLN A 133 -12.04 19.29 11.62
CA GLN A 133 -11.29 19.46 12.87
C GLN A 133 -11.78 18.53 13.97
N GLY A 134 -13.04 18.08 13.88
CA GLY A 134 -13.63 17.19 14.87
C GLY A 134 -14.93 16.56 14.38
N LEU A 135 -15.26 15.42 14.98
CA LEU A 135 -16.49 14.69 14.77
C LEU A 135 -17.15 14.41 16.12
N ALA A 136 -18.39 14.83 16.31
CA ALA A 136 -19.16 14.59 17.51
C ALA A 136 -20.52 13.95 17.16
N VAL A 137 -21.03 13.15 18.08
CA VAL A 137 -22.40 12.65 18.05
C VAL A 137 -23.23 13.56 18.94
N ARG A 138 -24.33 14.11 18.41
CA ARG A 138 -25.26 14.89 19.22
C ARG A 138 -26.01 13.92 20.17
N GLU A 139 -25.82 14.06 21.46
CA GLU A 139 -26.61 13.33 22.44
C GLU A 139 -28.08 13.74 22.31
N HIS A 140 -28.94 12.81 21.95
CA HIS A 140 -30.39 13.01 21.97
C HIS A 140 -30.82 12.85 23.43
N VAL A 141 -31.06 13.96 24.10
CA VAL A 141 -31.80 13.93 25.37
C VAL A 141 -33.25 13.58 25.02
N LEU A 142 -33.62 12.32 25.15
CA LEU A 142 -35.01 11.87 25.02
C LEU A 142 -35.85 12.65 26.02
N THR A 143 -36.76 13.49 25.52
CA THR A 143 -37.76 14.15 26.38
C THR A 143 -38.83 13.14 26.77
N SER A 144 -39.50 13.40 27.90
CA SER A 144 -40.61 12.54 28.39
C SER A 144 -41.74 12.37 27.32
N LYS A 145 -41.86 13.28 26.39
CA LYS A 145 -42.80 13.18 25.24
C LYS A 145 -42.36 12.19 24.18
N ASP A 146 -41.05 12.10 23.91
CA ASP A 146 -40.47 11.15 22.92
C ASP A 146 -40.65 9.70 23.39
N ILE A 147 -40.54 9.46 24.69
CA ILE A 147 -40.74 8.14 25.32
C ILE A 147 -42.22 7.72 25.22
N GLN A 148 -43.17 8.66 25.38
CA GLN A 148 -44.62 8.34 25.33
C GLN A 148 -45.12 8.08 23.91
N GLN A 149 -44.49 8.61 22.88
CA GLN A 149 -44.90 8.46 21.46
C GLN A 149 -44.27 7.25 20.76
N GLY A 150 -43.49 6.41 21.46
CA GLY A 150 -42.85 5.24 20.85
C GLY A 150 -41.91 5.58 19.72
N SER A 151 -41.37 6.80 19.67
CA SER A 151 -40.39 7.24 18.70
C SER A 151 -39.17 6.34 18.81
N LYS A 152 -38.99 5.45 17.85
CA LYS A 152 -37.69 4.77 17.64
C LYS A 152 -36.70 5.90 17.55
N GLY A 153 -35.77 6.00 18.50
CA GLY A 153 -34.80 7.08 18.58
C GLY A 153 -34.20 7.34 17.19
N ALA A 154 -34.48 8.49 16.64
CA ALA A 154 -33.83 8.93 15.42
C ALA A 154 -32.34 8.88 15.68
N ALA A 155 -31.58 8.25 14.79
CA ALA A 155 -30.13 8.20 14.89
C ALA A 155 -29.62 9.62 15.18
N SER A 156 -28.88 9.80 16.27
CA SER A 156 -28.39 11.13 16.66
C SER A 156 -27.55 11.69 15.52
N PRO A 157 -27.87 12.87 14.96
CA PRO A 157 -27.11 13.41 13.85
C PRO A 157 -25.67 13.67 14.26
N TYR A 158 -24.74 13.37 13.36
CA TYR A 158 -23.35 13.73 13.52
C TYR A 158 -23.15 15.22 13.34
N ILE A 159 -22.30 15.82 14.15
CA ILE A 159 -21.82 17.20 14.01
C ILE A 159 -20.36 17.13 13.58
N ILE A 160 -20.08 17.64 12.38
CA ILE A 160 -18.76 17.68 11.78
C ILE A 160 -18.26 19.12 11.88
N HIS A 161 -17.29 19.36 12.74
CA HIS A 161 -16.65 20.66 12.90
C HIS A 161 -15.59 20.82 11.82
N THR A 162 -15.72 21.87 11.01
CA THR A 162 -14.76 22.21 9.96
C THR A 162 -14.10 23.56 10.25
N ASN A 163 -13.05 23.89 9.49
CA ASN A 163 -12.40 25.20 9.54
C ASN A 163 -13.35 26.37 9.20
N ASN A 164 -14.49 26.11 8.54
CA ASN A 164 -15.40 27.16 8.07
C ASN A 164 -16.73 27.17 8.86
N THR A 165 -17.30 26.02 9.14
CA THR A 165 -18.63 25.87 9.76
C THR A 165 -18.82 24.48 10.35
N ALA A 166 -19.86 24.31 11.16
CA ALA A 166 -20.33 22.99 11.59
C ALA A 166 -21.37 22.44 10.60
N ILE A 167 -21.20 21.18 10.20
CA ILE A 167 -22.08 20.48 9.25
C ILE A 167 -22.77 19.37 10.01
N GLN A 168 -24.10 19.26 9.85
CA GLN A 168 -24.90 18.17 10.39
C GLN A 168 -25.11 17.10 9.32
N ALA A 169 -24.98 15.83 9.70
CA ALA A 169 -25.22 14.68 8.84
C ALA A 169 -25.84 13.53 9.63
N ASP A 170 -26.70 12.74 8.99
CA ASP A 170 -27.35 11.59 9.63
C ASP A 170 -26.46 10.34 9.61
N ALA A 171 -25.52 10.29 8.67
CA ALA A 171 -24.46 9.28 8.64
C ALA A 171 -23.15 9.91 8.13
N VAL A 172 -22.03 9.26 8.46
CA VAL A 172 -20.67 9.70 8.11
C VAL A 172 -19.85 8.53 7.57
N ILE A 173 -19.14 8.74 6.46
CA ILE A 173 -18.11 7.83 5.98
C ILE A 173 -16.73 8.50 6.18
N ILE A 174 -15.84 7.89 6.95
CA ILE A 174 -14.45 8.29 7.09
C ILE A 174 -13.62 7.57 6.03
N ALA A 175 -13.09 8.31 5.05
CA ALA A 175 -12.29 7.82 3.93
C ALA A 175 -11.00 8.63 3.74
N THR A 176 -10.37 9.00 4.88
CA THR A 176 -9.25 9.96 4.94
C THR A 176 -7.90 9.39 4.53
N GLY A 177 -7.82 8.09 4.23
CA GLY A 177 -6.55 7.40 4.01
C GLY A 177 -5.77 7.16 5.30
N GLY A 178 -4.51 6.75 5.17
CA GLY A 178 -3.61 6.47 6.28
C GLY A 178 -2.65 7.62 6.58
N LEU A 179 -1.34 7.28 6.69
CA LEU A 179 -0.24 8.20 6.97
C LEU A 179 0.75 8.33 5.81
N SER A 180 0.64 7.47 4.78
CA SER A 180 1.56 7.45 3.65
C SER A 180 1.31 8.63 2.71
N TYR A 181 2.41 9.24 2.22
CA TYR A 181 2.40 10.49 1.44
C TYR A 181 1.63 11.63 2.13
N PRO A 182 2.04 12.08 3.32
CA PRO A 182 1.29 13.05 4.11
C PRO A 182 1.05 14.37 3.38
N SER A 183 1.90 14.75 2.43
CA SER A 183 1.74 15.93 1.56
C SER A 183 0.48 15.86 0.66
N THR A 184 -0.12 14.68 0.51
CA THR A 184 -1.38 14.49 -0.23
C THR A 184 -2.63 14.63 0.65
N GLY A 185 -2.46 14.85 1.95
CA GLY A 185 -3.55 14.98 2.91
C GLY A 185 -3.78 13.75 3.81
N SER A 186 -3.04 12.67 3.63
CA SER A 186 -3.12 11.47 4.50
C SER A 186 -2.30 11.69 5.78
N THR A 187 -2.89 12.35 6.77
CA THR A 187 -2.23 12.80 8.02
C THR A 187 -2.74 12.09 9.27
N GLY A 188 -3.62 11.08 9.09
CA GLY A 188 -4.12 10.27 10.20
C GLY A 188 -5.30 10.90 10.97
N ASP A 189 -5.93 11.95 10.47
CA ASP A 189 -7.05 12.63 11.13
C ASP A 189 -8.19 11.66 11.44
N GLY A 190 -8.51 10.75 10.51
CA GLY A 190 -9.54 9.73 10.70
C GLY A 190 -9.28 8.79 11.88
N TYR A 191 -8.02 8.55 12.22
CA TYR A 191 -7.67 7.74 13.40
C TYR A 191 -8.04 8.45 14.70
N LEU A 192 -7.85 9.76 14.77
CA LEU A 192 -8.18 10.56 15.94
C LEU A 192 -9.69 10.55 16.18
N TRP A 193 -10.49 10.74 15.13
CA TRP A 193 -11.95 10.74 15.25
C TRP A 193 -12.49 9.34 15.56
N ALA A 194 -11.96 8.30 14.91
CA ALA A 194 -12.34 6.92 15.23
C ALA A 194 -12.02 6.57 16.69
N LYS A 195 -10.85 6.99 17.20
CA LYS A 195 -10.47 6.79 18.59
C LYS A 195 -11.40 7.52 19.56
N SER A 196 -11.81 8.76 19.25
CA SER A 196 -12.77 9.50 20.08
C SER A 196 -14.16 8.84 20.12
N MET A 197 -14.51 8.03 19.09
CA MET A 197 -15.72 7.23 19.01
C MET A 197 -15.55 5.81 19.61
N GLY A 198 -14.46 5.56 20.35
CA GLY A 198 -14.18 4.31 21.05
C GLY A 198 -13.56 3.20 20.23
N HIS A 199 -13.08 3.49 19.00
CA HIS A 199 -12.38 2.51 18.17
C HIS A 199 -10.93 2.32 18.58
N VAL A 200 -10.48 1.07 18.51
CA VAL A 200 -9.06 0.71 18.65
C VAL A 200 -8.35 0.97 17.32
N ILE A 201 -7.23 1.66 17.40
CA ILE A 201 -6.33 1.87 16.25
C ILE A 201 -5.16 0.89 16.39
N ALA A 202 -5.05 -0.05 15.45
CA ALA A 202 -3.90 -0.93 15.36
C ALA A 202 -2.63 -0.11 15.07
N PRO A 203 -1.47 -0.47 15.64
CA PRO A 203 -0.22 0.24 15.40
C PRO A 203 0.05 0.40 13.91
N THR A 204 0.44 1.62 13.51
CA THR A 204 0.65 1.95 12.11
C THR A 204 2.14 1.90 11.74
N TYR A 205 2.44 1.40 10.55
CA TYR A 205 3.79 1.28 10.02
C TYR A 205 3.83 1.67 8.55
N PRO A 206 4.96 2.29 8.08
CA PRO A 206 5.19 2.48 6.66
C PRO A 206 5.31 1.11 5.96
N SER A 207 4.56 0.89 4.89
CA SER A 207 4.55 -0.37 4.14
C SER A 207 4.78 -0.10 2.65
N LEU A 208 5.34 -1.09 1.92
CA LEU A 208 5.79 -0.92 0.53
C LEU A 208 6.75 0.27 0.41
N VAL A 209 7.82 0.24 1.19
CA VAL A 209 8.73 1.36 1.44
C VAL A 209 10.18 0.92 1.29
N PRO A 210 11.12 1.77 0.81
CA PRO A 210 12.55 1.48 0.84
C PRO A 210 13.02 1.16 2.27
N LEU A 211 13.98 0.25 2.38
CA LEU A 211 14.60 -0.14 3.64
C LEU A 211 15.98 0.50 3.76
N GLN A 212 16.25 1.13 4.90
CA GLN A 212 17.56 1.67 5.24
C GLN A 212 18.39 0.61 5.96
N ALA A 213 19.69 0.65 5.75
CA ALA A 213 20.63 -0.29 6.34
C ALA A 213 21.99 0.38 6.56
N SER A 214 22.81 -0.17 7.44
CA SER A 214 24.06 0.46 7.91
C SER A 214 25.34 -0.09 7.26
N GLU A 215 25.22 -1.02 6.32
CA GLU A 215 26.39 -1.58 5.63
C GLU A 215 27.14 -0.48 4.84
N PRO A 216 28.42 -0.24 5.13
CA PRO A 216 29.15 0.93 4.59
C PRO A 216 29.35 0.90 3.07
N TRP A 217 29.24 -0.29 2.47
CA TRP A 217 29.41 -0.48 1.04
C TRP A 217 28.16 -0.12 0.20
N LEU A 218 26.99 0.10 0.82
CA LEU A 218 25.74 0.38 0.10
C LEU A 218 25.81 1.66 -0.71
N SER A 219 26.39 2.72 -0.15
CA SER A 219 26.47 4.04 -0.80
C SER A 219 27.24 3.99 -2.13
N ALA A 220 28.28 3.16 -2.21
CA ALA A 220 29.08 2.96 -3.44
C ALA A 220 28.26 2.31 -4.56
N LEU A 221 27.20 1.58 -4.22
CA LEU A 221 26.30 0.91 -5.17
C LEU A 221 25.05 1.73 -5.49
N SER A 222 24.89 2.91 -4.93
CA SER A 222 23.69 3.75 -5.11
C SER A 222 23.30 3.88 -6.59
N GLY A 223 22.03 3.58 -6.91
CA GLY A 223 21.48 3.58 -8.27
C GLY A 223 21.78 2.32 -9.09
N LEU A 224 22.57 1.37 -8.57
CA LEU A 224 22.74 0.08 -9.23
C LEU A 224 21.48 -0.76 -9.07
N SER A 225 20.86 -1.15 -10.19
CA SER A 225 19.75 -2.10 -10.22
C SER A 225 20.27 -3.51 -10.50
N LEU A 226 19.76 -4.48 -9.76
CA LEU A 226 20.00 -5.89 -10.00
C LEU A 226 18.71 -6.55 -10.49
N LYS A 227 18.80 -7.30 -11.58
CA LYS A 227 17.71 -8.08 -12.15
C LYS A 227 17.90 -9.56 -11.84
N ASN A 228 16.78 -10.28 -11.72
CA ASN A 228 16.78 -11.72 -11.48
C ASN A 228 17.63 -12.14 -10.28
N VAL A 229 17.52 -11.43 -9.17
CA VAL A 229 18.11 -11.81 -7.88
C VAL A 229 17.02 -12.35 -6.97
N ARG A 230 17.36 -13.26 -6.04
CA ARG A 230 16.42 -13.74 -5.03
C ARG A 230 16.67 -12.99 -3.73
N CYS A 231 15.61 -12.40 -3.19
CA CYS A 231 15.59 -11.78 -1.87
C CYS A 231 14.92 -12.74 -0.89
N THR A 232 15.60 -13.08 0.19
CA THR A 232 15.03 -13.85 1.31
C THR A 232 15.12 -13.02 2.57
N ALA A 233 13.98 -12.70 3.20
CA ALA A 233 13.94 -11.98 4.47
C ALA A 233 13.61 -12.94 5.62
N ARG A 234 14.41 -12.86 6.69
CA ARG A 234 14.29 -13.70 7.89
C ARG A 234 14.17 -12.83 9.14
N VAL A 235 13.36 -13.31 10.08
CA VAL A 235 13.36 -12.85 11.47
C VAL A 235 13.82 -14.06 12.32
N SER A 236 14.94 -13.92 13.00
CA SER A 236 15.62 -15.05 13.63
C SER A 236 15.87 -16.18 12.62
N LYS A 237 15.35 -17.37 12.85
CA LYS A 237 15.48 -18.53 11.94
C LYS A 237 14.35 -18.66 10.93
N THR A 238 13.27 -17.90 11.06
CA THR A 238 12.07 -18.04 10.24
C THR A 238 12.15 -17.18 8.97
N VAL A 239 11.97 -17.81 7.81
CA VAL A 239 11.77 -17.11 6.54
C VAL A 239 10.37 -16.54 6.54
N ILE A 240 10.26 -15.22 6.38
CA ILE A 240 8.97 -14.51 6.34
C ILE A 240 8.63 -13.97 4.94
N TYR A 241 9.62 -13.91 4.06
CA TYR A 241 9.44 -13.53 2.67
C TYR A 241 10.56 -14.10 1.81
N GLU A 242 10.22 -14.59 0.62
CA GLU A 242 11.17 -14.98 -0.40
C GLU A 242 10.58 -14.72 -1.79
N GLU A 243 11.33 -14.02 -2.64
CA GLU A 243 10.93 -13.77 -4.02
C GLU A 243 12.13 -13.49 -4.92
N THR A 244 12.00 -13.87 -6.21
CA THR A 244 12.98 -13.54 -7.26
C THR A 244 12.46 -12.39 -8.11
N GLY A 245 13.32 -11.39 -8.35
CA GLY A 245 12.92 -10.20 -9.13
C GLY A 245 14.00 -9.14 -9.19
N GLU A 246 13.56 -7.89 -9.24
CA GLU A 246 14.43 -6.72 -9.37
C GLU A 246 14.54 -5.97 -8.06
N MET A 247 15.75 -5.53 -7.74
CA MET A 247 16.05 -4.61 -6.64
C MET A 247 16.99 -3.50 -7.09
N MET A 248 17.11 -2.46 -6.30
CA MET A 248 18.05 -1.36 -6.52
C MET A 248 18.67 -0.92 -5.19
N PHE A 249 19.96 -0.59 -5.21
CA PHE A 249 20.65 0.05 -4.09
C PHE A 249 20.35 1.55 -4.07
N THR A 250 20.19 2.11 -2.87
CA THR A 250 20.06 3.56 -2.61
C THR A 250 21.27 4.05 -1.83
N PRO A 251 21.46 5.36 -1.65
CA PRO A 251 22.57 5.86 -0.84
C PRO A 251 22.60 5.32 0.59
N THR A 252 21.42 5.01 1.15
CA THR A 252 21.27 4.61 2.56
C THR A 252 20.65 3.23 2.74
N GLY A 253 20.48 2.44 1.66
CA GLY A 253 19.84 1.13 1.78
C GLY A 253 19.46 0.49 0.46
N ILE A 254 18.26 -0.11 0.43
CA ILE A 254 17.77 -0.90 -0.71
C ILE A 254 16.29 -0.59 -1.01
N THR A 255 15.93 -0.72 -2.30
CA THR A 255 14.57 -0.54 -2.81
C THR A 255 14.33 -1.44 -4.03
N GLY A 256 13.26 -1.19 -4.74
CA GLY A 256 12.86 -1.95 -5.93
C GLY A 256 11.74 -2.94 -5.63
N PRO A 257 11.15 -3.56 -6.67
CA PRO A 257 9.90 -4.30 -6.54
C PRO A 257 9.90 -5.36 -5.45
N ILE A 258 10.93 -6.23 -5.39
CA ILE A 258 10.99 -7.31 -4.39
C ILE A 258 11.27 -6.77 -2.99
N ILE A 259 12.00 -5.66 -2.86
CA ILE A 259 12.30 -5.04 -1.56
C ILE A 259 11.07 -4.33 -1.01
N LEU A 260 10.33 -3.60 -1.85
CA LEU A 260 9.06 -2.98 -1.43
C LEU A 260 8.08 -4.02 -0.93
N ARG A 261 7.95 -5.17 -1.63
CA ARG A 261 7.11 -6.27 -1.14
C ARG A 261 7.64 -6.89 0.15
N ALA A 262 8.94 -7.12 0.26
CA ALA A 262 9.57 -7.59 1.50
C ALA A 262 9.26 -6.65 2.67
N SER A 263 9.33 -5.32 2.45
CA SER A 263 9.09 -4.33 3.49
C SER A 263 7.68 -4.41 4.09
N ALA A 264 6.67 -4.81 3.32
CA ALA A 264 5.30 -4.98 3.81
C ALA A 264 5.18 -6.12 4.85
N TYR A 265 5.98 -7.17 4.70
CA TYR A 265 6.06 -8.25 5.69
C TYR A 265 6.97 -7.90 6.88
N LEU A 266 7.90 -6.95 6.68
CA LEU A 266 8.87 -6.51 7.68
C LEU A 266 8.42 -5.29 8.49
N ALA A 267 7.38 -4.59 8.07
CA ALA A 267 6.99 -3.27 8.59
C ALA A 267 6.89 -3.22 10.13
N ASP A 268 6.22 -4.21 10.71
CA ASP A 268 6.06 -4.39 12.16
C ASP A 268 7.18 -5.20 12.82
N LYS A 269 8.16 -5.69 12.06
CA LYS A 269 9.21 -6.61 12.52
C LYS A 269 10.61 -6.00 12.51
N LEU A 270 10.77 -4.75 12.05
CA LEU A 270 12.07 -4.08 12.05
C LEU A 270 12.75 -4.03 13.43
N PRO A 271 12.02 -3.85 14.56
CA PRO A 271 12.65 -3.90 15.88
C PRO A 271 13.29 -5.27 16.23
N ALA A 272 12.84 -6.36 15.58
CA ALA A 272 13.40 -7.69 15.75
C ALA A 272 14.65 -7.94 14.89
N GLN A 273 15.23 -6.90 14.30
CA GLN A 273 16.46 -6.91 13.49
C GLN A 273 16.44 -8.00 12.40
N PRO A 274 15.53 -7.90 11.42
CA PRO A 274 15.47 -8.86 10.34
C PRO A 274 16.74 -8.86 9.52
N VAL A 275 17.01 -10.00 8.88
CA VAL A 275 18.13 -10.17 7.96
C VAL A 275 17.59 -10.42 6.56
N ILE A 276 18.08 -9.65 5.59
CA ILE A 276 17.82 -9.86 4.17
C ILE A 276 19.08 -10.47 3.55
N THR A 277 18.91 -11.59 2.85
CA THR A 277 19.97 -12.18 2.02
C THR A 277 19.57 -12.08 0.55
N ILE A 278 20.52 -11.64 -0.27
CA ILE A 278 20.36 -11.53 -1.72
C ILE A 278 21.20 -12.61 -2.39
N ASP A 279 20.55 -13.53 -3.07
CA ASP A 279 21.20 -14.47 -3.99
C ASP A 279 21.34 -13.80 -5.35
N LEU A 280 22.58 -13.50 -5.73
CA LEU A 280 22.91 -12.82 -6.98
C LEU A 280 22.79 -13.72 -8.22
N LYS A 281 22.70 -15.04 -8.02
CA LYS A 281 22.65 -16.05 -9.10
C LYS A 281 21.63 -17.16 -8.77
N PRO A 282 20.34 -16.82 -8.63
CA PRO A 282 19.33 -17.78 -8.17
C PRO A 282 19.09 -18.94 -9.14
N GLY A 283 19.43 -18.79 -10.40
CA GLY A 283 19.33 -19.85 -11.41
C GLY A 283 20.43 -20.90 -11.35
N LEU A 284 21.45 -20.75 -10.46
CA LEU A 284 22.53 -21.72 -10.28
C LEU A 284 22.53 -22.25 -8.85
N THR A 285 22.73 -23.58 -8.68
CA THR A 285 23.04 -24.12 -7.36
C THR A 285 24.44 -23.67 -6.91
N PRO A 286 24.81 -23.78 -5.63
CA PRO A 286 26.16 -23.46 -5.17
C PRO A 286 27.24 -24.25 -5.94
N GLU A 287 27.01 -25.53 -6.24
CA GLU A 287 27.92 -26.39 -6.98
C GLU A 287 28.06 -25.99 -8.44
N GLN A 288 26.95 -25.60 -9.08
CA GLN A 288 26.96 -25.09 -10.45
C GLN A 288 27.66 -23.73 -10.55
N LEU A 289 27.47 -22.87 -9.53
CA LEU A 289 28.16 -21.59 -9.46
C LEU A 289 29.67 -21.79 -9.24
N ASP A 290 30.09 -22.72 -8.37
CA ASP A 290 31.52 -23.09 -8.18
C ASP A 290 32.14 -23.59 -9.49
N THR A 291 31.45 -24.48 -10.21
CA THR A 291 31.91 -24.99 -11.52
C THR A 291 32.03 -23.85 -12.53
N ARG A 292 31.08 -22.90 -12.55
CA ARG A 292 31.11 -21.72 -13.42
C ARG A 292 32.32 -20.83 -13.10
N ILE A 293 32.57 -20.56 -11.81
CA ILE A 293 33.73 -19.76 -11.37
C ILE A 293 35.04 -20.45 -11.76
N LEU A 294 35.14 -21.75 -11.58
CA LEU A 294 36.32 -22.51 -12.00
C LEU A 294 36.60 -22.38 -13.51
N ARG A 295 35.55 -22.50 -14.31
CA ARG A 295 35.68 -22.34 -15.78
C ARG A 295 36.11 -20.92 -16.15
N ASP A 296 35.54 -19.91 -15.53
CA ASP A 296 35.88 -18.51 -15.81
C ASP A 296 37.33 -18.20 -15.34
N PHE A 297 37.77 -18.78 -14.22
CA PHE A 297 39.13 -18.66 -13.71
C PHE A 297 40.17 -19.39 -14.61
N ALA A 298 39.80 -20.54 -15.16
CA ALA A 298 40.70 -21.29 -16.08
C ALA A 298 41.09 -20.49 -17.32
N THR A 299 40.23 -19.60 -17.78
CA THR A 299 40.49 -18.71 -18.95
C THR A 299 41.38 -17.51 -18.61
N HIS A 300 41.62 -17.24 -17.30
CA HIS A 300 42.29 -16.02 -16.84
C HIS A 300 43.34 -16.24 -15.77
N GLN A 301 44.02 -17.40 -15.75
CA GLN A 301 44.91 -17.89 -14.67
C GLN A 301 45.94 -16.87 -14.19
N ASN A 302 46.50 -16.06 -15.08
CA ASN A 302 47.53 -15.08 -14.77
C ASN A 302 47.01 -13.68 -14.41
N LYS A 303 45.67 -13.43 -14.50
CA LYS A 303 45.10 -12.18 -14.08
C LYS A 303 45.04 -12.07 -12.56
N ASP A 304 44.94 -10.83 -12.10
CA ASP A 304 44.62 -10.53 -10.71
C ASP A 304 43.14 -10.78 -10.45
N PHE A 305 42.81 -11.17 -9.22
CA PHE A 305 41.43 -11.43 -8.82
C PHE A 305 40.50 -10.23 -9.06
N ALA A 306 41.01 -8.99 -8.92
CA ALA A 306 40.28 -7.76 -9.23
C ALA A 306 39.68 -7.74 -10.64
N ASN A 307 40.26 -8.47 -11.60
CA ASN A 307 39.89 -8.48 -13.02
C ASN A 307 39.24 -9.82 -13.46
N ALA A 308 38.74 -10.61 -12.50
CA ALA A 308 38.27 -11.97 -12.77
C ALA A 308 36.74 -12.12 -12.75
N LEU A 309 36.01 -11.12 -12.32
CA LEU A 309 34.55 -11.19 -12.07
C LEU A 309 33.70 -10.50 -13.14
N ASP A 310 34.29 -9.93 -14.18
CA ASP A 310 33.59 -9.14 -15.22
C ASP A 310 32.49 -9.93 -15.94
N GLY A 311 32.74 -11.23 -16.19
CA GLY A 311 31.75 -12.13 -16.81
C GLY A 311 30.63 -12.60 -15.87
N LEU A 312 30.76 -12.32 -14.57
CA LEU A 312 29.87 -12.83 -13.55
C LEU A 312 28.98 -11.77 -12.90
N LEU A 313 29.51 -10.55 -12.72
CA LEU A 313 28.86 -9.48 -11.96
C LEU A 313 28.82 -8.16 -12.76
N PRO A 314 27.84 -7.29 -12.48
CA PRO A 314 27.89 -5.89 -12.93
C PRO A 314 29.17 -5.21 -12.41
N GLN A 315 29.81 -4.42 -13.25
CA GLN A 315 31.13 -3.83 -12.97
C GLN A 315 31.17 -3.05 -11.64
N ARG A 316 30.13 -2.27 -11.33
CA ARG A 316 30.05 -1.53 -10.06
C ARG A 316 29.98 -2.41 -8.82
N LEU A 317 29.44 -3.65 -8.95
CA LEU A 317 29.33 -4.58 -7.84
C LEU A 317 30.65 -5.32 -7.55
N ILE A 318 31.55 -5.43 -8.55
CA ILE A 318 32.79 -6.21 -8.45
C ILE A 318 33.65 -5.75 -7.29
N GLN A 319 33.92 -4.46 -7.16
CA GLN A 319 34.76 -3.92 -6.10
C GLN A 319 34.21 -4.22 -4.70
N THR A 320 32.89 -4.13 -4.54
CA THR A 320 32.23 -4.47 -3.28
C THR A 320 32.37 -5.95 -2.96
N ILE A 321 32.17 -6.84 -3.94
CA ILE A 321 32.32 -8.28 -3.74
C ILE A 321 33.76 -8.65 -3.45
N ILE A 322 34.75 -8.06 -4.11
CA ILE A 322 36.17 -8.25 -3.81
C ILE A 322 36.45 -7.87 -2.37
N SER A 323 36.04 -6.71 -1.92
CA SER A 323 36.23 -6.25 -0.54
C SER A 323 35.58 -7.20 0.49
N LEU A 324 34.37 -7.69 0.20
CA LEU A 324 33.64 -8.61 1.09
C LEU A 324 34.16 -10.06 1.06
N SER A 325 34.83 -10.47 -0.02
CA SER A 325 35.34 -11.85 -0.18
C SER A 325 36.53 -12.15 0.69
N ALA A 326 37.21 -11.15 1.23
CA ALA A 326 38.48 -11.23 1.93
C ALA A 326 39.62 -11.83 1.07
N ILE A 327 39.48 -11.95 -0.24
CA ILE A 327 40.52 -12.36 -1.17
C ILE A 327 41.29 -11.09 -1.61
N PRO A 328 42.62 -11.05 -1.46
CA PRO A 328 43.41 -9.90 -1.90
C PRO A 328 43.17 -9.58 -3.39
N PRO A 329 42.87 -8.32 -3.77
CA PRO A 329 42.58 -7.97 -5.16
C PRO A 329 43.72 -8.27 -6.14
N THR A 330 44.96 -8.23 -5.68
CA THR A 330 46.19 -8.54 -6.46
C THR A 330 46.55 -10.02 -6.48
N LYS A 331 45.80 -10.87 -5.77
CA LYS A 331 46.05 -12.32 -5.77
C LYS A 331 45.80 -12.89 -7.16
N LYS A 332 46.77 -13.66 -7.66
CA LYS A 332 46.61 -14.31 -8.96
C LYS A 332 45.56 -15.40 -8.90
N ILE A 333 44.75 -15.53 -9.96
CA ILE A 333 43.64 -16.45 -10.03
C ILE A 333 44.07 -17.91 -9.75
N HIS A 334 45.18 -18.36 -10.31
CA HIS A 334 45.71 -19.71 -10.07
C HIS A 334 46.09 -19.97 -8.62
N ALA A 335 46.32 -18.92 -7.80
CA ALA A 335 46.67 -19.02 -6.39
C ALA A 335 45.43 -18.99 -5.46
N ILE A 336 44.23 -18.79 -6.00
CA ILE A 336 42.97 -18.80 -5.21
C ILE A 336 42.69 -20.23 -4.75
N THR A 337 42.64 -20.43 -3.44
CA THR A 337 42.36 -21.72 -2.82
C THR A 337 40.92 -22.15 -3.01
N ARG A 338 40.67 -23.47 -2.83
CA ARG A 338 39.31 -24.00 -2.80
C ARG A 338 38.44 -23.35 -1.73
N ALA A 339 38.99 -23.10 -0.54
CA ALA A 339 38.26 -22.46 0.56
C ALA A 339 37.84 -21.01 0.22
N GLU A 340 38.75 -20.21 -0.34
CA GLU A 340 38.45 -18.85 -0.79
C GLU A 340 37.36 -18.82 -1.86
N ARG A 341 37.44 -19.75 -2.81
CA ARG A 341 36.45 -19.87 -3.88
C ARG A 341 35.07 -20.27 -3.31
N GLN A 342 35.02 -21.20 -2.36
CA GLN A 342 33.77 -21.58 -1.69
C GLN A 342 33.20 -20.44 -0.87
N ASN A 343 34.02 -19.62 -0.21
CA ASN A 343 33.60 -18.42 0.48
C ASN A 343 33.03 -17.39 -0.52
N LEU A 344 33.65 -17.24 -1.69
CA LEU A 344 33.12 -16.39 -2.76
C LEU A 344 31.74 -16.88 -3.25
N VAL A 345 31.58 -18.19 -3.48
CA VAL A 345 30.27 -18.79 -3.83
C VAL A 345 29.25 -18.50 -2.75
N HIS A 346 29.60 -18.69 -1.48
CA HIS A 346 28.69 -18.40 -0.36
C HIS A 346 28.29 -16.93 -0.32
N LEU A 347 29.23 -16.01 -0.50
CA LEU A 347 28.96 -14.57 -0.55
C LEU A 347 28.00 -14.21 -1.70
N LEU A 348 28.22 -14.75 -2.89
CA LEU A 348 27.36 -14.50 -4.06
C LEU A 348 25.94 -15.05 -3.91
N LYS A 349 25.80 -16.13 -3.14
CA LYS A 349 24.49 -16.73 -2.82
C LYS A 349 23.80 -16.08 -1.64
N ASN A 350 24.55 -15.38 -0.76
CA ASN A 350 24.06 -14.86 0.52
C ASN A 350 24.60 -13.46 0.81
N LEU A 351 24.53 -12.54 -0.14
CA LEU A 351 24.88 -11.14 0.13
C LEU A 351 23.92 -10.57 1.17
N THR A 352 24.45 -10.36 2.39
CA THR A 352 23.64 -10.06 3.57
C THR A 352 23.52 -8.56 3.80
N ILE A 353 22.29 -8.12 4.06
CA ILE A 353 21.92 -6.74 4.40
C ILE A 353 21.04 -6.79 5.65
N ARG A 354 21.29 -5.89 6.61
CA ARG A 354 20.54 -5.80 7.87
C ARG A 354 19.76 -4.47 7.90
N PRO A 355 18.48 -4.48 7.53
CA PRO A 355 17.65 -3.29 7.63
C PRO A 355 17.56 -2.79 9.07
N THR A 356 17.80 -1.50 9.26
CA THR A 356 17.71 -0.83 10.56
C THR A 356 16.38 -0.11 10.75
N CYS A 357 15.87 0.49 9.66
CA CYS A 357 14.56 1.17 9.64
C CYS A 357 14.01 1.25 8.21
N SER A 358 12.78 1.73 8.10
CA SER A 358 12.20 2.10 6.81
C SER A 358 12.50 3.55 6.47
N ALA A 359 12.34 3.94 5.19
CA ALA A 359 12.46 5.35 4.76
C ALA A 359 11.29 6.24 5.24
N GLY A 360 10.34 5.67 6.00
CA GLY A 360 9.25 6.40 6.63
C GLY A 360 8.05 6.68 5.73
N TYR A 361 7.03 7.32 6.31
CA TYR A 361 5.73 7.55 5.64
C TYR A 361 5.81 8.45 4.40
N LYS A 362 6.83 9.31 4.30
CA LYS A 362 7.01 10.18 3.11
C LYS A 362 7.27 9.40 1.83
N GLU A 363 7.90 8.22 1.95
CA GLU A 363 8.24 7.35 0.83
C GLU A 363 7.40 6.07 0.78
N ALA A 364 6.61 5.79 1.81
CA ALA A 364 5.75 4.62 1.87
C ALA A 364 4.58 4.72 0.88
N VAL A 365 4.36 3.66 0.09
CA VAL A 365 3.21 3.61 -0.82
C VAL A 365 1.91 3.48 -0.06
N ILE A 366 1.90 2.72 1.03
CA ILE A 366 0.72 2.41 1.85
C ILE A 366 1.06 2.44 3.34
N THR A 367 0.05 2.63 4.18
CA THR A 367 0.10 2.45 5.63
C THR A 367 -0.39 1.04 5.98
N LYS A 368 0.39 0.28 6.75
CA LYS A 368 -0.05 -0.93 7.44
C LYS A 368 -0.59 -0.55 8.81
N GLY A 369 -1.66 -1.20 9.28
CA GLY A 369 -2.36 -0.81 10.50
C GLY A 369 -3.47 0.21 10.24
N GLY A 370 -4.16 0.67 11.28
CA GLY A 370 -5.27 1.60 11.19
C GLY A 370 -6.45 1.19 12.06
N ILE A 371 -7.68 1.57 11.68
CA ILE A 371 -8.88 1.24 12.44
C ILE A 371 -9.09 -0.27 12.44
N SER A 372 -9.17 -0.85 13.63
CA SER A 372 -9.30 -2.30 13.83
C SER A 372 -10.53 -2.86 13.11
N THR A 373 -10.31 -3.77 12.18
CA THR A 373 -11.38 -4.45 11.42
C THR A 373 -12.33 -5.25 12.31
N ARG A 374 -11.91 -5.63 13.54
CA ARG A 374 -12.76 -6.33 14.51
C ARG A 374 -13.95 -5.49 14.97
N GLU A 375 -13.81 -4.16 14.92
CA GLU A 375 -14.83 -3.20 15.37
C GLU A 375 -15.66 -2.61 14.23
N VAL A 376 -15.45 -3.11 13.00
CA VAL A 376 -16.19 -2.74 11.81
C VAL A 376 -16.93 -3.96 11.29
N ASN A 377 -18.17 -3.79 10.84
CA ASN A 377 -18.94 -4.86 10.24
C ASN A 377 -18.43 -5.11 8.80
N PRO A 378 -17.91 -6.29 8.47
CA PRO A 378 -17.33 -6.55 7.16
C PRO A 378 -18.36 -6.52 6.01
N SER A 379 -19.65 -6.76 6.31
CA SER A 379 -20.71 -6.80 5.29
C SER A 379 -21.29 -5.42 4.96
N THR A 380 -21.03 -4.40 5.79
CA THR A 380 -21.59 -3.06 5.62
C THR A 380 -20.56 -1.95 5.74
N LEU A 381 -19.38 -2.26 6.29
CA LEU A 381 -18.33 -1.31 6.69
C LEU A 381 -18.77 -0.29 7.75
N MET A 382 -19.91 -0.52 8.40
CA MET A 382 -20.40 0.29 9.51
C MET A 382 -19.65 -0.04 10.79
N SER A 383 -19.41 0.97 11.60
CA SER A 383 -18.90 0.85 12.96
C SER A 383 -19.81 -0.05 13.79
N LYS A 384 -19.23 -0.93 14.62
CA LYS A 384 -19.94 -1.66 15.66
C LYS A 384 -20.08 -0.85 16.96
N ARG A 385 -19.43 0.33 17.03
CA ARG A 385 -19.41 1.22 18.21
C ARG A 385 -20.37 2.39 18.07
N ALA A 386 -20.52 2.93 16.84
CA ALA A 386 -21.33 4.10 16.57
C ALA A 386 -22.21 3.86 15.33
N SER A 387 -23.52 3.86 15.51
CA SER A 387 -24.49 3.68 14.41
C SER A 387 -24.41 4.84 13.43
N GLY A 388 -24.47 4.56 12.12
CA GLY A 388 -24.33 5.59 11.07
C GLY A 388 -22.90 6.04 10.79
N LEU A 389 -21.88 5.50 11.46
CA LEU A 389 -20.47 5.73 11.16
C LEU A 389 -19.92 4.59 10.31
N PHE A 390 -19.28 4.92 9.19
CA PHE A 390 -18.70 3.97 8.26
C PHE A 390 -17.22 4.30 7.99
N PHE A 391 -16.46 3.30 7.55
CA PHE A 391 -15.05 3.46 7.22
C PHE A 391 -14.75 2.86 5.86
N ALA A 392 -13.89 3.52 5.05
CA ALA A 392 -13.51 3.02 3.74
C ALA A 392 -12.06 3.36 3.37
N GLY A 393 -11.40 2.46 2.66
CA GLY A 393 -10.05 2.64 2.16
C GLY A 393 -8.96 2.43 3.21
N GLU A 394 -7.82 3.06 3.01
CA GLU A 394 -6.57 2.88 3.76
C GLU A 394 -6.65 3.33 5.24
N VAL A 395 -7.74 3.93 5.68
CA VAL A 395 -7.98 4.24 7.10
C VAL A 395 -8.24 2.96 7.91
N LEU A 396 -8.67 1.89 7.27
CA LEU A 396 -8.88 0.56 7.87
C LEU A 396 -7.55 -0.16 8.04
N ASP A 397 -7.46 -1.06 9.04
CA ASP A 397 -6.33 -1.97 9.22
C ASP A 397 -6.34 -3.08 8.15
N VAL A 398 -6.10 -2.67 6.89
CA VAL A 398 -5.98 -3.54 5.73
C VAL A 398 -4.88 -2.99 4.80
N ASP A 399 -3.99 -3.86 4.36
CA ASP A 399 -2.98 -3.52 3.36
C ASP A 399 -2.69 -4.71 2.44
N ALA A 400 -2.26 -4.41 1.22
CA ALA A 400 -1.98 -5.40 0.21
C ALA A 400 -0.65 -5.10 -0.50
N LEU A 401 -0.13 -6.07 -1.24
CA LEU A 401 1.06 -5.92 -2.08
C LEU A 401 0.85 -4.89 -3.20
N THR A 402 1.95 -4.53 -3.86
CA THR A 402 1.91 -3.73 -5.10
C THR A 402 1.26 -4.53 -6.23
N GLY A 403 0.53 -3.85 -7.11
CA GLY A 403 -0.10 -4.51 -8.26
C GLY A 403 -1.53 -4.05 -8.56
N GLY A 404 -2.00 -2.96 -7.93
CA GLY A 404 -3.37 -2.46 -8.05
C GLY A 404 -4.27 -2.85 -6.88
N TYR A 405 -3.82 -3.78 -6.02
CA TYR A 405 -4.63 -4.33 -4.94
C TYR A 405 -5.09 -3.31 -3.90
N ASN A 406 -4.22 -2.38 -3.49
CA ASN A 406 -4.60 -1.32 -2.54
C ASN A 406 -5.61 -0.32 -3.14
N MET A 407 -5.53 -0.08 -4.45
CA MET A 407 -6.53 0.73 -5.14
C MET A 407 -7.87 -0.01 -5.23
N GLN A 408 -7.86 -1.31 -5.52
CA GLN A 408 -9.04 -2.15 -5.47
C GLN A 408 -9.70 -2.13 -4.08
N ILE A 409 -8.92 -2.28 -3.00
CA ILE A 409 -9.43 -2.17 -1.62
C ILE A 409 -10.13 -0.82 -1.42
N ALA A 410 -9.51 0.27 -1.87
CA ALA A 410 -10.09 1.61 -1.71
C ALA A 410 -11.44 1.74 -2.45
N PHE A 411 -11.52 1.27 -3.69
CA PHE A 411 -12.75 1.33 -4.47
C PHE A 411 -13.84 0.40 -3.96
N SER A 412 -13.50 -0.87 -3.67
CA SER A 412 -14.48 -1.86 -3.20
C SER A 412 -15.06 -1.47 -1.83
N THR A 413 -14.20 -1.01 -0.91
CA THR A 413 -14.67 -0.57 0.40
C THR A 413 -15.46 0.73 0.31
N GLY A 414 -15.07 1.65 -0.57
CA GLY A 414 -15.82 2.87 -0.86
C GLY A 414 -17.22 2.55 -1.40
N TYR A 415 -17.30 1.67 -2.39
CA TYR A 415 -18.55 1.23 -2.98
C TYR A 415 -19.50 0.61 -1.94
N LEU A 416 -19.01 -0.38 -1.17
CA LEU A 416 -19.80 -1.07 -0.15
C LEU A 416 -20.24 -0.12 0.97
N ALA A 417 -19.38 0.79 1.43
CA ALA A 417 -19.72 1.78 2.44
C ALA A 417 -20.81 2.75 1.95
N GLY A 418 -20.67 3.24 0.71
CA GLY A 418 -21.67 4.13 0.08
C GLY A 418 -23.04 3.47 -0.06
N LEU A 419 -23.06 2.22 -0.57
CA LEU A 419 -24.29 1.44 -0.71
C LEU A 419 -24.96 1.17 0.66
N SER A 420 -24.17 0.81 1.67
CA SER A 420 -24.65 0.49 3.01
C SER A 420 -25.19 1.72 3.74
N ALA A 421 -24.51 2.85 3.61
CA ALA A 421 -24.95 4.13 4.17
C ALA A 421 -26.26 4.59 3.53
N ALA A 422 -26.38 4.51 2.19
CA ALA A 422 -27.60 4.84 1.50
C ALA A 422 -28.78 3.95 1.93
N LYS A 423 -28.55 2.64 2.06
CA LYS A 423 -29.57 1.71 2.57
C LYS A 423 -30.02 2.07 3.99
N LEU A 424 -29.10 2.42 4.88
CA LEU A 424 -29.43 2.85 6.26
C LEU A 424 -30.30 4.11 6.26
N LEU A 425 -29.98 5.10 5.40
CA LEU A 425 -30.65 6.41 5.38
C LEU A 425 -32.03 6.40 4.70
N ARG A 426 -32.36 5.34 3.96
CA ARG A 426 -33.67 5.12 3.33
C ARG A 426 -34.66 4.37 4.23
N MET A 427 -34.18 3.74 5.32
CA MET A 427 -35.00 3.02 6.31
C MET A 427 -35.61 3.96 7.34
#